data_cc8eec3c08d9548ff232d67e47e0ad77
#
_entry.id   cc8eec3c08d9548ff232d67e47e0ad77
#
_cell.length_a   1.000
_cell.length_b   1.000
_cell.length_c   1.000
_cell.angle_alpha   90.00
_cell.angle_beta   90.00
_cell.angle_gamma   90.00
#
_symmetry.space_group_name_H-M   'P 1'
#
loop_
_entity.id
_entity.type
_entity.pdbx_description
1 polymer ?
#
loop_
_entity_poly.entity_id
_entity_poly.type
_entity_poly.pdbx_seq_one_letter_code
_entity_poly.pdbx_strand_id
1 'polypeptide(L)'
;MLTELHTAVRAMPSNENTLIEVERVQTGVRLEKRLVKVLKGLAEHKDMTLSELLEGILLHALEGKQPFSRQTLELIGQLRGIYGLELDASASHRLKDRKGA
;
A
#
# COMPACT_ATOMS: atom_id res chain seq x y z
N MET A 1 29.91 18.79 9.10
CA MET A 1 29.43 19.22 9.10
C MET A 1 29.14 19.29 9.07
N LEU A 2 28.85 18.80 8.85
CA LEU A 2 28.11 19.06 8.79
C LEU A 2 27.61 19.07 8.84
N THR A 3 27.55 18.93 8.88
CA THR A 3 26.73 19.16 8.83
C THR A 3 26.40 19.15 8.47
N GLU A 4 26.26 19.04 8.28
CA GLU A 4 25.63 19.28 7.88
C GLU A 4 25.39 19.05 7.45
N LEU A 5 25.42 18.75 7.22
CA LEU A 5 24.84 18.91 6.87
C LEU A 5 24.66 18.71 6.70
N HIS A 6 24.50 18.47 6.61
CA HIS A 6 23.89 18.83 6.48
C HIS A 6 23.51 18.91 6.38
N THR A 7 23.72 18.97 6.60
CA THR A 7 23.01 19.35 6.40
C THR A 7 22.67 19.37 5.86
N ALA A 8 22.75 19.52 5.78
CA ALA A 8 22.15 19.71 5.22
C ALA A 8 21.96 19.41 4.62
N VAL A 9 21.90 19.41 4.37
CA VAL A 9 21.53 19.36 3.83
C VAL A 9 21.22 19.03 3.59
N ARG A 10 20.93 19.07 3.69
CA ARG A 10 20.44 19.00 3.49
C ARG A 10 19.63 18.90 3.35
N ALA A 11 19.27 19.32 3.55
CA ALA A 11 18.50 19.16 3.27
C ALA A 11 17.99 18.47 2.69
N MET A 12 18.26 18.34 2.54
CA MET A 12 17.89 17.66 1.80
C MET A 12 16.98 16.75 2.01
N PRO A 13 16.21 17.00 2.17
CA PRO A 13 15.25 16.05 2.38
C PRO A 13 15.48 14.85 1.70
N SER A 14 16.38 14.85 1.36
CA SER A 14 16.85 13.76 0.62
C SER A 14 16.70 12.46 1.31
N ASN A 15 16.45 12.45 2.58
CA ASN A 15 16.28 11.20 3.30
C ASN A 15 15.08 10.41 2.80
N GLU A 16 14.09 11.08 2.25
CA GLU A 16 12.93 10.40 1.73
C GLU A 16 13.27 9.50 0.57
N ASN A 17 14.37 9.82 -0.11
CA ASN A 17 14.75 9.05 -1.28
C ASN A 17 15.86 8.05 -0.99
N THR A 18 16.27 7.96 0.25
CA THR A 18 17.30 7.01 0.63
C THR A 18 16.72 5.63 0.68
N LEU A 19 17.30 4.71 -0.07
CA LEU A 19 16.85 3.33 -0.06
C LEU A 19 17.35 2.64 1.20
N ILE A 20 16.49 1.80 1.75
CA ILE A 20 16.81 1.04 2.94
C ILE A 20 16.93 -0.41 2.54
N GLU A 21 18.06 -1.02 2.84
CA GLU A 21 18.28 -2.40 2.49
C GLU A 21 17.57 -3.30 3.50
N VAL A 22 16.78 -4.24 2.99
CA VAL A 22 16.05 -5.18 3.84
C VAL A 22 16.11 -6.55 3.22
N GLU A 23 15.82 -7.55 4.02
CA GLU A 23 15.68 -8.91 3.52
C GLU A 23 14.20 -9.20 3.36
N ARG A 24 13.78 -9.55 2.14
CA ARG A 24 12.39 -9.93 1.90
C ARG A 24 12.29 -11.45 1.80
N VAL A 25 11.17 -11.97 2.28
CA VAL A 25 10.89 -13.40 2.15
C VAL A 25 9.64 -13.56 1.31
N GLN A 26 9.57 -14.70 0.61
CA GLN A 26 8.39 -15.03 -0.18
C GLN A 26 7.34 -15.59 0.78
N THR A 27 6.13 -15.06 0.70
CA THR A 27 5.03 -15.57 1.52
C THR A 27 3.77 -15.61 0.67
N GLY A 28 2.87 -16.53 0.99
CA GLY A 28 1.63 -16.66 0.26
C GLY A 28 0.45 -16.38 1.16
N VAL A 29 -0.48 -15.56 0.66
CA VAL A 29 -1.73 -15.29 1.34
C VAL A 29 -2.84 -15.34 0.31
N ARG A 30 -4.04 -15.66 0.76
CA ARG A 30 -5.22 -15.65 -0.11
C ARG A 30 -6.05 -14.43 0.25
N LEU A 31 -6.41 -13.66 -0.76
CA LEU A 31 -7.19 -12.44 -0.58
C LEU A 31 -8.41 -12.50 -1.48
N GLU A 32 -9.44 -11.76 -1.11
CA GLU A 32 -10.65 -11.71 -1.91
C GLU A 32 -10.30 -11.17 -3.31
N LYS A 33 -10.93 -11.75 -4.34
CA LYS A 33 -10.55 -11.50 -5.72
C LYS A 33 -10.62 -10.03 -6.14
N ARG A 34 -11.72 -9.35 -5.81
CA ARG A 34 -11.88 -7.95 -6.25
C ARG A 34 -10.96 -7.03 -5.47
N LEU A 35 -10.67 -7.38 -4.21
CA LEU A 35 -9.70 -6.63 -3.43
C LEU A 35 -8.33 -6.69 -4.10
N VAL A 36 -7.93 -7.87 -4.59
CA VAL A 36 -6.66 -8.01 -5.29
C VAL A 36 -6.65 -7.16 -6.56
N LYS A 37 -7.78 -7.12 -7.29
CA LYS A 37 -7.84 -6.32 -8.52
C LYS A 37 -7.67 -4.83 -8.22
N VAL A 38 -8.30 -4.34 -7.16
CA VAL A 38 -8.15 -2.94 -6.77
C VAL A 38 -6.70 -2.66 -6.38
N LEU A 39 -6.09 -3.56 -5.60
CA LEU A 39 -4.70 -3.37 -5.19
C LEU A 39 -3.75 -3.35 -6.38
N LYS A 40 -3.94 -4.28 -7.32
CA LYS A 40 -3.08 -4.31 -8.51
C LYS A 40 -3.28 -3.08 -9.38
N GLY A 41 -4.51 -2.63 -9.53
CA GLY A 41 -4.79 -1.41 -10.28
C GLY A 41 -4.16 -0.20 -9.64
N LEU A 42 -4.20 -0.12 -8.33
CA LEU A 42 -3.60 0.99 -7.61
C LEU A 42 -2.08 0.97 -7.75
N ALA A 43 -1.47 -0.21 -7.62
CA ALA A 43 -0.02 -0.34 -7.78
C ALA A 43 0.41 0.09 -9.18
N GLU A 44 -0.33 -0.35 -10.19
CA GLU A 44 -0.04 0.01 -11.57
C GLU A 44 -0.12 1.52 -11.78
N HIS A 45 -1.17 2.14 -11.26
CA HIS A 45 -1.36 3.58 -11.40
C HIS A 45 -0.24 4.37 -10.74
N LYS A 46 0.31 3.85 -9.66
CA LYS A 46 1.37 4.53 -8.92
C LYS A 46 2.77 4.10 -9.34
N ASP A 47 2.88 3.28 -10.36
CA ASP A 47 4.16 2.80 -10.88
C ASP A 47 4.99 2.09 -9.80
N MET A 48 4.34 1.26 -9.02
CA MET A 48 5.04 0.48 -8.01
C MET A 48 4.60 -0.97 -8.10
N THR A 49 5.40 -1.86 -7.52
CA THR A 49 5.03 -3.27 -7.48
C THR A 49 3.96 -3.47 -6.42
N LEU A 50 3.25 -4.60 -6.53
CA LEU A 50 2.26 -4.95 -5.52
C LEU A 50 2.93 -5.11 -4.16
N SER A 51 4.14 -5.68 -4.13
CA SER A 51 4.88 -5.81 -2.87
C SER A 51 5.13 -4.47 -2.22
N GLU A 52 5.59 -3.49 -3.01
CA GLU A 52 5.84 -2.16 -2.49
C GLU A 52 4.58 -1.50 -1.96
N LEU A 53 3.48 -1.64 -2.69
CA LEU A 53 2.22 -1.07 -2.25
C LEU A 53 1.77 -1.68 -0.93
N LEU A 54 1.82 -3.01 -0.85
CA LEU A 54 1.38 -3.70 0.36
C LEU A 54 2.27 -3.38 1.55
N GLU A 55 3.58 -3.31 1.33
CA GLU A 55 4.49 -2.94 2.41
C GLU A 55 4.15 -1.56 2.97
N GLY A 56 3.88 -0.62 2.08
CA GLY A 56 3.51 0.72 2.51
C GLY A 56 2.22 0.74 3.32
N ILE A 57 1.21 0.03 2.83
CA ILE A 57 -0.06 -0.06 3.55
C ILE A 57 0.13 -0.67 4.92
N LEU A 58 0.87 -1.78 4.97
CA LEU A 58 1.05 -2.51 6.22
C LEU A 58 1.88 -1.71 7.23
N LEU A 59 2.93 -1.05 6.77
CA LEU A 59 3.74 -0.24 7.67
C LEU A 59 2.92 0.88 8.29
N HIS A 60 2.09 1.54 7.48
CA HIS A 60 1.21 2.59 8.01
C HIS A 60 0.19 2.01 8.97
N ALA A 61 -0.44 0.89 8.59
CA ALA A 61 -1.48 0.30 9.41
C ALA A 61 -0.93 -0.13 10.77
N LEU A 62 0.27 -0.71 10.77
CA LEU A 62 0.88 -1.17 12.02
C LEU A 62 1.28 -0.01 12.92
N GLU A 63 1.45 1.15 12.35
CA GLU A 63 1.77 2.36 13.11
C GLU A 63 0.52 3.15 13.47
N GLY A 64 -0.64 2.70 13.03
CA GLY A 64 -1.90 3.39 13.30
C GLY A 64 -2.11 4.62 12.44
N LYS A 65 -1.46 4.68 11.28
CA LYS A 65 -1.56 5.84 10.39
C LYS A 65 -2.31 5.48 9.12
N GLN A 66 -3.01 6.49 8.56
CA GLN A 66 -3.69 6.33 7.29
C GLN A 66 -2.64 6.26 6.17
N PRO A 67 -2.61 5.18 5.38
CA PRO A 67 -1.59 5.04 4.33
C PRO A 67 -1.82 5.87 3.08
N PHE A 68 -3.01 6.42 2.88
CA PHE A 68 -3.36 7.05 1.61
C PHE A 68 -3.71 8.51 1.76
N SER A 69 -3.24 9.32 0.81
CA SER A 69 -3.64 10.71 0.70
C SER A 69 -5.09 10.78 0.22
N ARG A 70 -5.68 11.97 0.31
CA ARG A 70 -7.03 12.18 -0.19
C ARG A 70 -7.13 11.83 -1.67
N GLN A 71 -6.15 12.26 -2.48
CA GLN A 71 -6.15 11.95 -3.90
C GLN A 71 -6.12 10.45 -4.15
N THR A 72 -5.31 9.73 -3.40
CA THR A 72 -5.23 8.29 -3.54
C THR A 72 -6.54 7.63 -3.12
N LEU A 73 -7.17 8.14 -2.07
CA LEU A 73 -8.47 7.60 -1.65
C LEU A 73 -9.53 7.79 -2.73
N GLU A 74 -9.49 8.93 -3.45
CA GLU A 74 -10.41 9.14 -4.56
C GLU A 74 -10.18 8.15 -5.69
N LEU A 75 -8.92 7.90 -6.00
CA LEU A 75 -8.57 6.90 -7.01
C LEU A 75 -9.05 5.52 -6.59
N ILE A 76 -8.84 5.18 -5.33
CA ILE A 76 -9.31 3.89 -4.80
C ILE A 76 -10.82 3.77 -4.96
N GLY A 77 -11.55 4.85 -4.70
CA GLY A 77 -13.00 4.84 -4.90
C GLY A 77 -13.38 4.52 -6.33
N GLN A 78 -12.65 5.09 -7.30
CA GLN A 78 -12.89 4.81 -8.69
C GLN A 78 -12.58 3.34 -9.03
N LEU A 79 -11.46 2.83 -8.55
CA LEU A 79 -11.09 1.44 -8.79
C LEU A 79 -12.09 0.48 -8.16
N ARG A 80 -12.58 0.80 -6.96
CA ARG A 80 -13.61 -0.01 -6.32
C ARG A 80 -14.85 -0.10 -7.20
N GLY A 81 -15.24 1.01 -7.83
CA GLY A 81 -16.38 1.02 -8.74
C GLY A 81 -16.11 0.19 -9.98
N ILE A 82 -14.92 0.33 -10.56
CA ILE A 82 -14.56 -0.41 -11.76
C ILE A 82 -14.60 -1.91 -11.54
N TYR A 83 -14.07 -2.38 -10.40
CA TYR A 83 -13.96 -3.81 -10.15
C TYR A 83 -15.09 -4.36 -9.29
N GLY A 84 -16.06 -3.52 -8.93
CA GLY A 84 -17.20 -3.96 -8.15
C GLY A 84 -16.87 -4.37 -6.73
N LEU A 85 -15.87 -3.76 -6.14
CA LEU A 85 -15.50 -4.08 -4.76
C LEU A 85 -16.40 -3.30 -3.81
N GLU A 86 -17.37 -3.99 -3.22
CA GLU A 86 -18.32 -3.38 -2.30
C GLU A 86 -18.02 -3.69 -0.85
N LEU A 87 -17.07 -4.59 -0.60
CA LEU A 87 -16.67 -4.92 0.75
C LEU A 87 -15.92 -3.75 1.37
N ASP A 88 -16.14 -3.53 2.66
CA ASP A 88 -15.44 -2.47 3.36
C ASP A 88 -14.88 -3.01 4.68
N ALA A 89 -14.40 -2.14 5.53
CA ALA A 89 -13.74 -2.55 6.77
C ALA A 89 -14.65 -3.38 7.68
N SER A 90 -15.95 -3.16 7.59
CA SER A 90 -16.89 -3.92 8.43
C SER A 90 -16.92 -5.40 8.07
N ALA A 91 -16.42 -5.75 6.88
CA ALA A 91 -16.37 -7.15 6.46
C ALA A 91 -15.13 -7.86 6.97
N SER A 92 -14.21 -7.15 7.60
CA SER A 92 -12.97 -7.74 8.11
C SER A 92 -13.25 -8.91 9.03
N HIS A 93 -12.52 -9.99 8.80
CA HIS A 93 -12.62 -11.22 9.61
C HIS A 93 -13.96 -11.93 9.49
N ARG A 94 -14.78 -11.54 8.50
CA ARG A 94 -16.07 -12.15 8.27
C ARG A 94 -16.16 -12.80 6.90
N LEU A 95 -15.07 -12.81 6.15
CA LEU A 95 -15.06 -13.37 4.80
C LEU A 95 -14.82 -14.87 4.86
N LYS A 96 -15.51 -15.58 3.99
CA LYS A 96 -15.43 -17.03 3.92
C LYS A 96 -15.34 -17.43 2.46
N ASP A 97 -14.44 -18.37 2.15
CA ASP A 97 -14.30 -18.85 0.78
C ASP A 97 -15.61 -19.45 0.31
N ARG A 98 -15.97 -19.12 -0.93
CA ARG A 98 -17.15 -19.70 -1.54
C ARG A 98 -16.86 -21.18 -1.83
N LYS A 99 -17.82 -22.02 -1.55
CA LYS A 99 -17.67 -23.44 -1.79
C LYS A 99 -17.40 -23.68 -3.28
N GLY A 100 -16.36 -24.44 -3.57
CA GLY A 100 -15.99 -24.73 -4.94
C GLY A 100 -15.11 -23.69 -5.60
N ALA A 101 -14.70 -22.66 -4.86
CA ALA A 101 -13.85 -21.60 -5.42
C ALA A 101 -12.37 -21.98 -5.37
#